data_25775b5994b526da6c55210427d16172
#
_entry.id   25775b5994b526da6c55210427d16172
#
_cell.length_a   1.000
_cell.length_b   1.000
_cell.length_c   1.000
_cell.angle_alpha   90.00
_cell.angle_beta   90.00
_cell.angle_gamma   90.00
#
_symmetry.space_group_name_H-M   'P 1'
#
loop_
_entity.id
_entity.type
_entity.pdbx_description
1 polymer ?
#
loop_
_entity_poly.entity_id
_entity_poly.type
_entity_poly.pdbx_seq_one_letter_code
_entity_poly.pdbx_strand_id
1 'polypeptide(L)'
;MSILPQLHSLQRSPRAHLACATPAVLRFADGQRASAKLQVLSLTGGLLSLSNPLVEGSKVKLMFLTQSGAVLGGAEMLPPVTRTLQPFRFISLPLDDQRKLGTTIEASLQSRDIDQQWIEKFRVAAVPRTPAQKRTLRVLAGAIAVIMIGLVGFCVLHLPLPK
;
A
#
# COMPACT_ATOMS: atom_id res chain seq x y z
N MET A 1 23.14 25.75 36.82
CA MET A 1 22.01 25.54 35.92
C MET A 1 22.55 24.98 34.60
N SER A 2 22.54 23.65 34.47
CA SER A 2 23.06 22.97 33.26
C SER A 2 21.92 22.81 32.29
N ILE A 3 22.01 23.52 31.17
CA ILE A 3 21.10 23.33 30.02
C ILE A 3 21.61 22.12 29.27
N LEU A 4 20.92 21.00 29.41
CA LEU A 4 21.13 19.82 28.57
C LEU A 4 20.71 20.19 27.14
N PRO A 5 21.57 19.98 26.12
CA PRO A 5 21.16 20.12 24.73
C PRO A 5 20.10 19.06 24.43
N GLN A 6 18.91 19.51 24.03
CA GLN A 6 17.88 18.64 23.49
C GLN A 6 18.47 17.90 22.28
N LEU A 7 18.66 16.60 22.43
CA LEU A 7 18.88 15.69 21.34
C LEU A 7 17.67 15.80 20.40
N HIS A 8 17.81 16.63 19.35
CA HIS A 8 16.91 16.52 18.21
C HIS A 8 16.95 15.07 17.76
N SER A 9 15.93 14.32 18.10
CA SER A 9 15.72 13.00 17.52
C SER A 9 15.82 13.18 16.01
N LEU A 10 16.79 12.54 15.39
CA LEU A 10 16.95 12.46 13.95
C LEU A 10 15.71 11.74 13.41
N GLN A 11 14.63 12.48 13.26
CA GLN A 11 13.38 11.98 12.75
C GLN A 11 13.65 11.57 11.29
N ARG A 12 13.72 10.27 11.09
CA ARG A 12 13.98 9.67 9.78
C ARG A 12 12.90 10.15 8.81
N SER A 13 13.31 10.72 7.68
CA SER A 13 12.37 11.17 6.65
C SER A 13 11.36 10.05 6.32
N PRO A 14 10.07 10.39 6.21
CA PRO A 14 9.04 9.40 5.86
C PRO A 14 9.40 8.70 4.55
N ARG A 15 9.15 7.38 4.52
CA ARG A 15 9.45 6.51 3.38
C ARG A 15 8.16 5.98 2.79
N ALA A 16 7.91 6.28 1.54
CA ALA A 16 6.82 5.69 0.78
C ALA A 16 7.32 4.42 0.07
N HIS A 17 6.65 3.31 0.31
CA HIS A 17 6.78 2.13 -0.55
C HIS A 17 5.80 2.29 -1.69
N LEU A 18 6.27 2.24 -2.90
CA LEU A 18 5.41 2.34 -4.07
C LEU A 18 4.67 1.02 -4.28
N ALA A 19 3.35 1.07 -4.38
CA ALA A 19 2.51 -0.11 -4.56
C ALA A 19 2.86 -0.88 -5.84
N CYS A 20 3.25 -0.14 -6.89
CA CYS A 20 3.82 -0.68 -8.11
C CYS A 20 5.23 -0.12 -8.28
N ALA A 21 6.20 -0.99 -8.60
CA ALA A 21 7.55 -0.57 -8.89
C ALA A 21 7.55 0.44 -10.06
N THR A 22 7.86 1.70 -9.75
CA THR A 22 7.83 2.79 -10.73
C THR A 22 9.05 2.71 -11.65
N PRO A 23 8.87 2.71 -12.98
CA PRO A 23 9.98 2.75 -13.92
C PRO A 23 10.85 3.98 -13.69
N ALA A 24 12.16 3.79 -13.70
CA ALA A 24 13.14 4.85 -13.55
C ALA A 24 14.27 4.68 -14.57
N VAL A 25 14.86 5.78 -14.97
CA VAL A 25 16.00 5.82 -15.88
C VAL A 25 17.16 6.48 -15.17
N LEU A 26 18.30 5.81 -15.19
CA LEU A 26 19.58 6.32 -14.75
C LEU A 26 20.37 6.80 -15.96
N ARG A 27 20.90 8.00 -15.91
CA ARG A 27 21.81 8.55 -16.92
C ARG A 27 23.16 8.82 -16.28
N PHE A 28 24.18 8.22 -16.84
CA PHE A 28 25.56 8.38 -16.41
C PHE A 28 26.23 9.63 -17.03
N ALA A 29 27.40 10.00 -16.51
CA ALA A 29 28.17 11.14 -17.00
C ALA A 29 28.65 10.96 -18.46
N ASP A 30 28.91 9.72 -18.86
CA ASP A 30 29.30 9.34 -20.23
C ASP A 30 28.13 9.31 -21.23
N GLY A 31 26.91 9.64 -20.77
CA GLY A 31 25.70 9.64 -21.58
C GLY A 31 24.97 8.29 -21.66
N GLN A 32 25.56 7.21 -21.17
CA GLN A 32 24.90 5.91 -21.10
C GLN A 32 23.65 5.96 -20.24
N ARG A 33 22.72 5.03 -20.48
CA ARG A 33 21.46 4.92 -19.74
C ARG A 33 21.28 3.50 -19.23
N ALA A 34 20.72 3.38 -18.02
CA ALA A 34 20.29 2.12 -17.46
C ALA A 34 18.83 2.23 -16.98
N SER A 35 18.08 1.17 -17.19
CA SER A 35 16.71 1.06 -16.69
C SER A 35 16.73 0.51 -15.27
N ALA A 36 15.87 1.07 -14.41
CA ALA A 36 15.69 0.65 -13.04
C ALA A 36 14.20 0.66 -12.68
N LYS A 37 13.86 0.09 -11.54
CA LYS A 37 12.54 0.20 -10.94
C LYS A 37 12.67 0.75 -9.53
N LEU A 38 11.98 1.85 -9.27
CA LEU A 38 11.95 2.49 -7.96
C LEU A 38 10.97 1.72 -7.04
N GLN A 39 11.46 1.25 -5.91
CA GLN A 39 10.71 0.45 -4.93
C GLN A 39 10.28 1.28 -3.72
N VAL A 40 11.21 2.07 -3.22
CA VAL A 40 11.02 2.91 -2.03
C VAL A 40 11.52 4.31 -2.33
N LEU A 41 10.82 5.31 -1.83
CA LEU A 41 11.11 6.70 -2.07
C LEU A 41 11.02 7.51 -0.77
N SER A 42 11.94 8.45 -0.59
CA SER A 42 11.94 9.47 0.46
C SER A 42 12.52 10.77 -0.08
N LEU A 43 12.40 11.86 0.67
CA LEU A 43 12.99 13.16 0.28
C LEU A 43 14.52 13.13 0.18
N THR A 44 15.18 12.20 0.85
CA THR A 44 16.65 12.11 0.87
C THR A 44 17.21 11.03 -0.04
N GLY A 45 16.37 10.14 -0.59
CA GLY A 45 16.81 9.03 -1.44
C GLY A 45 15.77 7.92 -1.51
N GLY A 46 16.22 6.68 -1.81
CA GLY A 46 15.30 5.57 -1.98
C GLY A 46 16.01 4.25 -2.24
N LEU A 47 15.25 3.30 -2.79
CA LEU A 47 15.70 1.96 -3.16
C LEU A 47 15.31 1.66 -4.60
N LEU A 48 16.30 1.29 -5.40
CA LEU A 48 16.13 0.87 -6.80
C LEU A 48 16.29 -0.64 -6.93
N SER A 49 15.52 -1.21 -7.83
CA SER A 49 15.78 -2.54 -8.38
C SER A 49 16.46 -2.38 -9.73
N LEU A 50 17.60 -3.03 -9.89
CA LEU A 50 18.49 -2.98 -11.04
C LEU A 50 18.79 -4.41 -11.52
N SER A 51 19.00 -4.60 -12.81
CA SER A 51 19.46 -5.88 -13.35
C SER A 51 20.87 -6.23 -12.85
N ASN A 52 21.73 -5.22 -12.80
CA ASN A 52 23.09 -5.31 -12.26
C ASN A 52 23.32 -4.13 -11.33
N PRO A 53 23.85 -4.32 -10.13
CA PRO A 53 24.16 -3.24 -9.22
C PRO A 53 25.29 -2.38 -9.82
N LEU A 54 25.23 -1.10 -9.53
CA LEU A 54 26.25 -0.15 -9.90
C LEU A 54 27.33 -0.07 -8.84
N VAL A 55 28.51 0.40 -9.21
CA VAL A 55 29.60 0.64 -8.25
C VAL A 55 29.13 1.66 -7.21
N GLU A 56 29.44 1.39 -5.94
CA GLU A 56 29.19 2.33 -4.84
C GLU A 56 29.84 3.68 -5.11
N GLY A 57 29.17 4.76 -4.76
CA GLY A 57 29.63 6.13 -5.00
C GLY A 57 29.38 6.63 -6.43
N SER A 58 28.88 5.77 -7.35
CA SER A 58 28.53 6.20 -8.71
C SER A 58 27.49 7.33 -8.67
N LYS A 59 27.80 8.43 -9.36
CA LYS A 59 26.87 9.57 -9.49
C LYS A 59 26.10 9.47 -10.80
N VAL A 60 24.79 9.53 -10.72
CA VAL A 60 23.88 9.39 -11.85
C VAL A 60 22.82 10.48 -11.83
N LYS A 61 22.26 10.81 -12.98
CA LYS A 61 20.99 11.55 -13.06
C LYS A 61 19.86 10.53 -13.07
N LEU A 62 19.02 10.58 -12.03
CA LEU A 62 17.87 9.71 -11.87
C LEU A 62 16.61 10.44 -12.34
N MET A 63 15.84 9.81 -13.21
CA MET A 63 14.57 10.31 -13.71
C MET A 63 13.48 9.26 -13.52
N PHE A 64 12.33 9.66 -13.00
CA PHE A 64 11.15 8.80 -12.85
C PHE A 64 9.88 9.64 -12.89
N LEU A 65 8.75 8.98 -13.18
CA LEU A 65 7.44 9.61 -13.21
C LEU A 65 6.71 9.40 -11.89
N THR A 66 6.08 10.45 -11.42
CA THR A 66 5.15 10.43 -10.28
C THR A 66 3.77 10.89 -10.73
N GLN A 67 2.78 10.78 -9.87
CA GLN A 67 1.45 11.36 -10.13
C GLN A 67 1.51 12.88 -10.30
N SER A 68 2.47 13.54 -9.66
CA SER A 68 2.69 14.99 -9.72
C SER A 68 3.59 15.40 -10.90
N GLY A 69 4.03 14.46 -11.74
CA GLY A 69 4.87 14.70 -12.91
C GLY A 69 6.23 14.04 -12.84
N ALA A 70 7.10 14.38 -13.83
CA ALA A 70 8.46 13.88 -13.86
C ALA A 70 9.32 14.52 -12.78
N VAL A 71 10.13 13.70 -12.12
CA VAL A 71 11.15 14.10 -11.13
C VAL A 71 12.52 13.79 -11.72
N LEU A 72 13.42 14.77 -11.69
CA LEU A 72 14.80 14.66 -12.14
C LEU A 72 15.74 15.12 -11.03
N GLY A 73 16.61 14.23 -10.57
CA GLY A 73 17.60 14.55 -9.53
C GLY A 73 18.95 13.91 -9.78
N GLY A 74 20.00 14.51 -9.20
CA GLY A 74 21.30 13.86 -9.07
C GLY A 74 21.24 12.88 -7.90
N ALA A 75 21.69 11.66 -8.12
CA ALA A 75 21.74 10.61 -7.13
C ALA A 75 23.12 9.98 -7.04
N GLU A 76 23.48 9.56 -5.86
CA GLU A 76 24.67 8.76 -5.58
C GLU A 76 24.25 7.38 -5.12
N MET A 77 24.85 6.36 -5.71
CA MET A 77 24.55 4.98 -5.43
C MET A 77 25.26 4.54 -4.15
N LEU A 78 24.51 3.92 -3.24
CA LEU A 78 25.05 3.37 -1.99
C LEU A 78 25.38 1.88 -2.17
N PRO A 79 26.04 1.23 -1.19
CA PRO A 79 26.33 -0.20 -1.27
C PRO A 79 25.07 -1.03 -1.56
N PRO A 80 25.12 -2.00 -2.48
CA PRO A 80 23.96 -2.82 -2.79
C PRO A 80 23.56 -3.69 -1.58
N VAL A 81 22.26 -3.79 -1.32
CA VAL A 81 21.70 -4.66 -0.26
C VAL A 81 21.60 -6.11 -0.76
N THR A 82 21.26 -6.27 -2.03
CA THR A 82 21.21 -7.57 -2.72
C THR A 82 21.76 -7.42 -4.13
N ARG A 83 21.82 -8.54 -4.88
CA ARG A 83 22.25 -8.53 -6.29
C ARG A 83 21.40 -7.65 -7.20
N THR A 84 20.17 -7.30 -6.78
CA THR A 84 19.24 -6.54 -7.60
C THR A 84 18.70 -5.29 -6.90
N LEU A 85 18.95 -5.11 -5.61
CA LEU A 85 18.45 -4.00 -4.82
C LEU A 85 19.59 -3.12 -4.35
N GLN A 86 19.56 -1.87 -4.78
CA GLN A 86 20.56 -0.89 -4.44
C GLN A 86 19.94 0.41 -3.96
N PRO A 87 20.28 0.87 -2.74
CA PRO A 87 19.85 2.15 -2.24
C PRO A 87 20.61 3.28 -2.93
N PHE A 88 20.00 4.45 -2.92
CA PHE A 88 20.61 5.70 -3.39
C PHE A 88 20.26 6.86 -2.47
N ARG A 89 21.06 7.90 -2.50
CA ARG A 89 20.76 9.19 -1.88
C ARG A 89 20.71 10.29 -2.93
N PHE A 90 19.82 11.26 -2.77
CA PHE A 90 19.85 12.46 -3.60
C PHE A 90 21.02 13.34 -3.19
N ILE A 91 21.81 13.78 -4.17
CA ILE A 91 22.89 14.76 -4.00
C ILE A 91 22.50 16.14 -4.56
N SER A 92 21.52 16.15 -5.46
CA SER A 92 20.97 17.36 -6.04
C SER A 92 19.53 17.10 -6.45
N LEU A 93 18.61 17.92 -5.96
CA LEU A 93 17.19 17.84 -6.28
C LEU A 93 16.63 19.26 -6.36
N PRO A 94 16.16 19.74 -7.54
CA PRO A 94 15.53 21.04 -7.69
C PRO A 94 14.33 21.22 -6.74
N LEU A 95 14.05 22.42 -6.29
CA LEU A 95 12.96 22.71 -5.33
C LEU A 95 11.59 22.27 -5.85
N ASP A 96 11.34 22.44 -7.15
CA ASP A 96 10.08 22.01 -7.76
C ASP A 96 9.93 20.49 -7.75
N ASP A 97 11.03 19.76 -7.98
CA ASP A 97 11.04 18.30 -7.93
C ASP A 97 10.97 17.79 -6.48
N GLN A 98 11.53 18.53 -5.50
CA GLN A 98 11.31 18.26 -4.08
C GLN A 98 9.83 18.38 -3.68
N ARG A 99 9.12 19.39 -4.17
CA ARG A 99 7.69 19.57 -3.92
C ARG A 99 6.87 18.44 -4.51
N LYS A 100 7.10 18.09 -5.78
CA LYS A 100 6.44 16.94 -6.45
C LYS A 100 6.68 15.63 -5.69
N LEU A 101 7.91 15.46 -5.21
CA LEU A 101 8.30 14.29 -4.43
C LEU A 101 7.57 14.25 -3.08
N GLY A 102 7.51 15.37 -2.37
CA GLY A 102 6.77 15.50 -1.11
C GLY A 102 5.31 15.12 -1.26
N THR A 103 4.62 15.72 -2.23
CA THR A 103 3.21 15.41 -2.54
C THR A 103 3.00 13.93 -2.86
N THR A 104 3.92 13.33 -3.62
CA THR A 104 3.84 11.90 -3.98
C THR A 104 4.00 11.00 -2.75
N ILE A 105 4.93 11.33 -1.86
CA ILE A 105 5.16 10.59 -0.62
C ILE A 105 3.93 10.69 0.29
N GLU A 106 3.39 11.88 0.48
CA GLU A 106 2.18 12.12 1.30
C GLU A 106 0.98 11.34 0.76
N ALA A 107 0.73 11.41 -0.55
CA ALA A 107 -0.35 10.65 -1.20
C ALA A 107 -0.18 9.14 -1.01
N SER A 108 1.04 8.63 -1.13
CA SER A 108 1.33 7.20 -0.94
C SER A 108 1.14 6.75 0.51
N LEU A 109 1.42 7.60 1.49
CA LEU A 109 1.20 7.32 2.90
C LEU A 109 -0.31 7.30 3.22
N GLN A 110 -1.07 8.28 2.71
CA GLN A 110 -2.53 8.33 2.89
C GLN A 110 -3.24 7.12 2.27
N SER A 111 -2.82 6.69 1.08
CA SER A 111 -3.39 5.50 0.43
C SER A 111 -3.18 4.23 1.28
N ARG A 112 -2.04 4.09 1.93
CA ARG A 112 -1.75 2.95 2.82
C ARG A 112 -2.64 2.92 4.06
N ASP A 113 -2.88 4.09 4.66
CA ASP A 113 -3.74 4.18 5.83
C ASP A 113 -5.19 3.80 5.48
N ILE A 114 -5.67 4.20 4.30
CA ILE A 114 -6.99 3.82 3.80
C ILE A 114 -7.06 2.30 3.57
N ASP A 115 -6.08 1.71 2.91
CA ASP A 115 -6.03 0.27 2.66
C ASP A 115 -5.98 -0.54 3.96
N GLN A 116 -5.20 -0.10 4.95
CA GLN A 116 -5.15 -0.74 6.27
C GLN A 116 -6.48 -0.64 7.00
N GLN A 117 -7.18 0.49 6.95
CA GLN A 117 -8.50 0.65 7.55
C GLN A 117 -9.54 -0.27 6.89
N TRP A 118 -9.49 -0.43 5.56
CA TRP A 118 -10.36 -1.36 4.84
C TRP A 118 -10.08 -2.82 5.24
N ILE A 119 -8.82 -3.23 5.29
CA ILE A 119 -8.41 -4.57 5.71
C ILE A 119 -8.90 -4.87 7.13
N GLU A 120 -8.78 -3.92 8.06
CA GLU A 120 -9.25 -4.09 9.43
C GLU A 120 -10.78 -4.17 9.50
N LYS A 121 -11.51 -3.34 8.74
CA LYS A 121 -12.97 -3.46 8.63
C LYS A 121 -13.41 -4.82 8.09
N PHE A 122 -12.74 -5.34 7.07
CA PHE A 122 -13.01 -6.68 6.55
C PHE A 122 -12.64 -7.78 7.54
N ARG A 123 -11.54 -7.62 8.27
CA ARG A 123 -11.15 -8.57 9.32
C ARG A 123 -12.20 -8.65 10.42
N VAL A 124 -12.70 -7.52 10.89
CA VAL A 124 -13.76 -7.45 11.91
C VAL A 124 -15.08 -8.04 11.38
N ALA A 125 -15.43 -7.76 10.12
CA ALA A 125 -16.62 -8.31 9.47
C ALA A 125 -16.52 -9.82 9.20
N ALA A 126 -15.31 -10.34 8.99
CA ALA A 126 -15.03 -11.75 8.73
C ALA A 126 -14.87 -12.60 10.00
N VAL A 127 -15.04 -12.03 11.21
CA VAL A 127 -15.09 -12.84 12.44
C VAL A 127 -16.20 -13.87 12.30
N PRO A 128 -15.90 -15.18 12.26
CA PRO A 128 -16.94 -16.21 12.10
C PRO A 128 -17.89 -16.11 13.28
N ARG A 129 -19.17 -15.91 12.98
CA ARG A 129 -20.24 -15.96 14.00
C ARG A 129 -20.09 -17.25 14.76
N THR A 130 -19.97 -17.16 16.08
CA THR A 130 -19.84 -18.30 16.97
C THR A 130 -20.91 -19.37 16.68
N PRO A 131 -20.59 -20.67 16.82
CA PRO A 131 -21.50 -21.77 16.48
C PRO A 131 -22.85 -21.69 17.21
N ALA A 132 -22.95 -20.97 18.33
CA ALA A 132 -24.20 -20.71 19.03
C ALA A 132 -25.21 -19.90 18.20
N GLN A 133 -24.74 -18.93 17.42
CA GLN A 133 -25.59 -18.07 16.58
C GLN A 133 -26.17 -18.81 15.35
N LYS A 134 -25.48 -19.86 14.88
CA LYS A 134 -25.98 -20.73 13.81
C LYS A 134 -27.11 -21.67 14.28
N ARG A 135 -27.13 -22.05 15.56
CA ARG A 135 -28.20 -22.88 16.15
C ARG A 135 -29.52 -22.12 16.27
N THR A 136 -29.51 -20.89 16.74
CA THR A 136 -30.73 -20.07 16.86
C THR A 136 -31.36 -19.78 15.48
N LEU A 137 -30.57 -19.53 14.43
CA LEU A 137 -31.13 -19.32 13.11
C LEU A 137 -31.76 -20.55 12.48
N ARG A 138 -31.22 -21.76 12.77
CA ARG A 138 -31.79 -23.03 12.31
C ARG A 138 -33.08 -23.39 13.04
N VAL A 139 -33.18 -23.08 14.33
CA VAL A 139 -34.40 -23.29 15.08
C VAL A 139 -35.52 -22.37 14.62
N LEU A 140 -35.25 -21.10 14.35
CA LEU A 140 -36.21 -20.16 13.78
C LEU A 140 -36.70 -20.57 12.39
N ALA A 141 -35.80 -21.01 11.49
CA ALA A 141 -36.17 -21.48 10.18
C ALA A 141 -37.05 -22.76 10.24
N GLY A 142 -36.75 -23.67 11.15
CA GLY A 142 -37.57 -24.86 11.39
C GLY A 142 -38.99 -24.55 11.91
N ALA A 143 -39.12 -23.60 12.80
CA ALA A 143 -40.43 -23.18 13.34
C ALA A 143 -41.33 -22.55 12.28
N ILE A 144 -40.78 -21.72 11.40
CA ILE A 144 -41.53 -21.12 10.29
C ILE A 144 -42.01 -22.18 9.28
N ALA A 145 -41.18 -23.17 8.99
CA ALA A 145 -41.55 -24.25 8.07
C ALA A 145 -42.72 -25.09 8.59
N VAL A 146 -42.74 -25.41 9.89
CA VAL A 146 -43.83 -26.15 10.50
C VAL A 146 -45.15 -25.37 10.48
N ILE A 147 -45.13 -24.07 10.76
CA ILE A 147 -46.29 -23.20 10.69
C ILE A 147 -46.87 -23.13 9.27
N MET A 148 -46.02 -23.02 8.26
CA MET A 148 -46.47 -22.96 6.86
C MET A 148 -47.12 -24.26 6.38
N ILE A 149 -46.58 -25.41 6.77
CA ILE A 149 -47.15 -26.74 6.44
C ILE A 149 -48.51 -26.92 7.14
N GLY A 150 -48.65 -26.50 8.41
CA GLY A 150 -49.90 -26.54 9.13
C GLY A 150 -51.00 -25.67 8.51
N LEU A 151 -50.64 -24.47 8.02
CA LEU A 151 -51.56 -23.54 7.37
C LEU A 151 -52.07 -24.09 6.02
N VAL A 152 -51.19 -24.65 5.21
CA VAL A 152 -51.55 -25.27 3.93
C VAL A 152 -52.45 -26.50 4.14
N GLY A 153 -52.14 -27.36 5.12
CA GLY A 153 -52.98 -28.51 5.45
C GLY A 153 -54.40 -28.11 5.92
N PHE A 154 -54.49 -27.05 6.73
CA PHE A 154 -55.79 -26.52 7.18
C PHE A 154 -56.62 -25.97 6.03
N CYS A 155 -56.02 -25.22 5.07
CA CYS A 155 -56.72 -24.71 3.91
C CYS A 155 -57.24 -25.81 2.98
N VAL A 156 -56.48 -26.89 2.80
CA VAL A 156 -56.91 -28.03 1.91
C VAL A 156 -58.07 -28.80 2.54
N LEU A 157 -58.14 -28.95 3.84
CA LEU A 157 -59.21 -29.68 4.55
C LEU A 157 -60.52 -28.91 4.66
N HIS A 158 -60.49 -27.55 4.59
CA HIS A 158 -61.66 -26.67 4.81
C HIS A 158 -62.20 -26.03 3.56
N LEU A 159 -61.57 -26.25 2.37
CA LEU A 159 -62.19 -25.76 1.13
C LEU A 159 -63.26 -26.77 0.65
N PRO A 160 -64.53 -26.39 0.53
CA PRO A 160 -65.56 -27.21 -0.04
C PRO A 160 -65.27 -27.46 -1.51
N LEU A 161 -65.23 -28.74 -1.90
CA LEU A 161 -65.13 -29.13 -3.30
C LEU A 161 -66.31 -28.56 -4.09
N PRO A 162 -66.07 -27.86 -5.19
CA PRO A 162 -67.17 -27.43 -6.08
C PRO A 162 -67.84 -28.66 -6.70
N LYS A 163 -69.16 -28.72 -6.61
CA LYS A 163 -69.98 -29.70 -7.33
C LYS A 163 -70.04 -29.38 -8.79
#